data_725cece1151778b1197dacfcb6207ea2
#
_entry.id   725cece1151778b1197dacfcb6207ea2
#
_cell.length_a   1.000
_cell.length_b   1.000
_cell.length_c   1.000
_cell.angle_alpha   90.00
_cell.angle_beta   90.00
_cell.angle_gamma   90.00
#
_symmetry.space_group_name_H-M   'P 1'
#
loop_
_entity.id
_entity.type
_entity.pdbx_description
1 polymer ?
#
loop_
_entity_poly.entity_id
_entity_poly.type
_entity_poly.pdbx_seq_one_letter_code
_entity_poly.pdbx_strand_id
1 'polypeptide(L)'
;DAIGALKRIRDPHKDGPVEDELLEMAEARQREITEEAQRRGLVYVWRTPWLRKLLLVGMFLAVVNQTTGVNTVMYYAPKVLEYAGMSTSSSITAQVANGIMSVIGSIIGIGLIMRFRRRQILIADFTGAGACLLSIAATFQLAIAPHMNAGTAPPSWAAFLILGLMAVFMLSVQSSNGTVVWTMMGELFPANVRGVMNGSAIFCMWVANALITWTFPRMMETLGGGLTYTIYGALNLLIAVILFKIMPETSGRSLEQIERDMQARSS
;
A
#
# COMPACT_ATOMS: atom_id res chain seq x y z
N ASP A 1 -4.56 36.67 0.95
CA ASP A 1 -5.71 37.28 1.62
C ASP A 1 -6.87 36.28 1.61
N ALA A 2 -6.98 35.45 2.70
CA ALA A 2 -7.97 34.39 2.84
C ALA A 2 -9.41 34.92 2.81
N ILE A 3 -9.63 36.12 3.37
CA ILE A 3 -10.93 36.80 3.41
C ILE A 3 -11.42 37.12 1.99
N GLY A 4 -10.52 37.64 1.14
CA GLY A 4 -10.84 37.95 -0.24
C GLY A 4 -11.12 36.72 -1.11
N ALA A 5 -10.50 35.58 -0.79
CA ALA A 5 -10.76 34.31 -1.46
C ALA A 5 -12.13 33.72 -1.04
N LEU A 6 -12.46 33.74 0.24
CA LEU A 6 -13.75 33.29 0.76
C LEU A 6 -14.92 34.12 0.22
N LYS A 7 -14.79 35.46 0.19
CA LYS A 7 -15.80 36.37 -0.37
C LYS A 7 -16.05 36.17 -1.86
N ARG A 8 -15.13 35.56 -2.63
CA ARG A 8 -15.30 35.23 -4.05
C ARG A 8 -16.00 33.90 -4.31
N ILE A 9 -15.99 32.99 -3.34
CA ILE A 9 -16.48 31.62 -3.50
C ILE A 9 -17.87 31.43 -2.86
N ARG A 10 -18.23 32.25 -1.85
CA ARG A 10 -19.47 32.15 -1.08
C ARG A 10 -20.53 33.13 -1.52
N ASP A 11 -21.77 32.66 -1.53
CA ASP A 11 -22.99 33.49 -1.78
C ASP A 11 -23.54 33.95 -0.41
N PRO A 12 -23.48 35.27 -0.09
CA PRO A 12 -23.91 35.79 1.21
C PRO A 12 -25.39 35.49 1.56
N HIS A 13 -26.21 35.22 0.54
CA HIS A 13 -27.63 34.93 0.70
C HIS A 13 -27.93 33.44 1.00
N LYS A 14 -26.99 32.55 0.70
CA LYS A 14 -27.15 31.09 0.90
C LYS A 14 -26.32 30.56 2.03
N ASP A 15 -25.12 31.09 2.24
CA ASP A 15 -24.09 30.49 3.08
C ASP A 15 -23.88 31.27 4.41
N GLY A 16 -24.58 32.40 4.62
CA GLY A 16 -24.42 33.24 5.81
C GLY A 16 -23.22 34.22 5.73
N PRO A 17 -23.04 35.07 6.76
CA PRO A 17 -21.97 36.06 6.80
C PRO A 17 -20.59 35.37 6.94
N VAL A 18 -19.65 35.76 6.06
CA VAL A 18 -18.26 35.22 6.01
C VAL A 18 -17.51 35.48 7.31
N GLU A 19 -17.89 36.53 8.04
CA GLU A 19 -17.29 36.90 9.30
C GLU A 19 -17.54 35.85 10.42
N ASP A 20 -18.71 35.26 10.47
CA ASP A 20 -19.08 34.24 11.46
C ASP A 20 -18.26 32.94 11.21
N GLU A 21 -18.13 32.54 9.97
CA GLU A 21 -17.33 31.38 9.59
C GLU A 21 -15.82 31.59 9.88
N LEU A 22 -15.31 32.79 9.66
CA LEU A 22 -13.92 33.13 10.04
C LEU A 22 -13.72 33.11 11.54
N LEU A 23 -14.71 33.52 12.31
CA LEU A 23 -14.66 33.44 13.78
C LEU A 23 -14.67 31.96 14.25
N GLU A 24 -15.54 31.13 13.67
CA GLU A 24 -15.57 29.69 13.96
C GLU A 24 -14.25 29.00 13.57
N MET A 25 -13.70 29.33 12.40
CA MET A 25 -12.39 28.82 11.97
C MET A 25 -11.24 29.29 12.89
N ALA A 26 -11.26 30.54 13.34
CA ALA A 26 -10.27 31.06 14.28
C ALA A 26 -10.38 30.42 15.66
N GLU A 27 -11.58 30.24 16.17
CA GLU A 27 -11.85 29.53 17.43
C GLU A 27 -11.46 28.05 17.35
N ALA A 28 -11.82 27.37 16.24
CA ALA A 28 -11.43 25.99 16.01
C ALA A 28 -9.92 25.84 15.99
N ARG A 29 -9.21 26.75 15.29
CA ARG A 29 -7.76 26.75 15.25
C ARG A 29 -7.13 27.07 16.61
N GLN A 30 -7.72 27.97 17.38
CA GLN A 30 -7.24 28.28 18.74
C GLN A 30 -7.46 27.10 19.70
N ARG A 31 -8.57 26.39 19.57
CA ARG A 31 -8.82 25.13 20.30
C ARG A 31 -7.82 24.06 19.89
N GLU A 32 -7.57 23.91 18.58
CA GLU A 32 -6.60 22.97 18.01
C GLU A 32 -5.18 23.24 18.54
N ILE A 33 -4.69 24.49 18.53
CA ILE A 33 -3.41 24.89 19.07
C ILE A 33 -3.32 24.61 20.58
N THR A 34 -4.37 24.89 21.32
CA THR A 34 -4.41 24.66 22.79
C THR A 34 -4.44 23.16 23.09
N GLU A 35 -5.17 22.38 22.33
CA GLU A 35 -5.23 20.92 22.44
C GLU A 35 -3.93 20.25 21.99
N GLU A 36 -3.27 20.74 20.94
CA GLU A 36 -1.94 20.27 20.50
C GLU A 36 -0.86 20.55 21.54
N ALA A 37 -0.89 21.71 22.19
CA ALA A 37 0.01 22.03 23.29
C ALA A 37 -0.15 21.09 24.50
N GLN A 38 -1.35 20.56 24.74
CA GLN A 38 -1.65 19.59 25.79
C GLN A 38 -1.37 18.14 25.38
N ARG A 39 -1.37 17.81 24.08
CA ARG A 39 -1.18 16.45 23.54
C ARG A 39 0.26 16.19 23.18
N ARG A 40 0.98 15.53 24.05
CA ARG A 40 2.41 15.22 23.95
C ARG A 40 2.71 14.15 22.88
N GLY A 41 2.39 14.40 21.60
CA GLY A 41 2.83 13.65 20.43
C GLY A 41 2.67 12.12 20.54
N LEU A 42 3.71 11.37 20.11
CA LEU A 42 3.72 9.90 20.07
C LEU A 42 3.54 9.27 21.47
N VAL A 43 4.01 9.92 22.52
CA VAL A 43 3.88 9.42 23.90
C VAL A 43 2.42 9.38 24.34
N TYR A 44 1.62 10.38 23.98
CA TYR A 44 0.17 10.39 24.24
C TYR A 44 -0.54 9.25 23.50
N VAL A 45 -0.23 9.07 22.20
CA VAL A 45 -0.79 7.97 21.40
C VAL A 45 -0.47 6.62 22.02
N TRP A 46 0.76 6.42 22.48
CA TRP A 46 1.20 5.15 23.05
C TRP A 46 0.57 4.86 24.41
N ARG A 47 0.34 5.88 25.23
CA ARG A 47 -0.30 5.77 26.54
C ARG A 47 -1.80 5.57 26.49
N THR A 48 -2.46 5.95 25.40
CA THR A 48 -3.89 5.81 25.20
C THR A 48 -4.22 4.48 24.52
N PRO A 49 -4.86 3.49 25.21
CA PRO A 49 -4.97 2.13 24.71
C PRO A 49 -5.61 1.99 23.32
N TRP A 50 -6.69 2.75 23.05
CA TRP A 50 -7.39 2.68 21.77
C TRP A 50 -6.59 3.33 20.64
N LEU A 51 -5.88 4.44 20.87
CA LEU A 51 -5.00 5.08 19.90
C LEU A 51 -3.81 4.18 19.57
N ARG A 52 -3.25 3.52 20.59
CA ARG A 52 -2.17 2.55 20.40
C ARG A 52 -2.61 1.37 19.51
N LYS A 53 -3.82 0.80 19.75
CA LYS A 53 -4.36 -0.25 18.89
C LYS A 53 -4.52 0.24 17.45
N LEU A 54 -5.04 1.44 17.27
CA LEU A 54 -5.25 2.05 15.98
C LEU A 54 -3.93 2.33 15.25
N LEU A 55 -2.92 2.82 15.97
CA LEU A 55 -1.56 3.00 15.45
C LEU A 55 -0.96 1.68 14.98
N LEU A 56 -1.07 0.61 15.79
CA LEU A 56 -0.56 -0.72 15.42
C LEU A 56 -1.27 -1.27 14.18
N VAL A 57 -2.56 -1.06 14.02
CA VAL A 57 -3.29 -1.43 12.80
C VAL A 57 -2.77 -0.65 11.58
N GLY A 58 -2.55 0.66 11.72
CA GLY A 58 -1.99 1.47 10.65
C GLY A 58 -0.55 1.08 10.29
N MET A 59 0.30 0.85 11.29
CA MET A 59 1.67 0.34 11.06
C MET A 59 1.65 -1.03 10.38
N PHE A 60 0.76 -1.94 10.80
CA PHE A 60 0.59 -3.24 10.17
C PHE A 60 0.21 -3.08 8.69
N LEU A 61 -0.78 -2.24 8.38
CA LEU A 61 -1.19 -1.96 6.99
C LEU A 61 -0.03 -1.39 6.16
N ALA A 62 0.74 -0.46 6.74
CA ALA A 62 1.89 0.15 6.09
C ALA A 62 2.99 -0.88 5.77
N VAL A 63 3.30 -1.78 6.71
CA VAL A 63 4.28 -2.86 6.52
C VAL A 63 3.77 -3.88 5.50
N VAL A 64 2.51 -4.28 5.62
CA VAL A 64 1.87 -5.25 4.70
C VAL A 64 1.85 -4.73 3.27
N ASN A 65 1.66 -3.42 3.06
CA ASN A 65 1.80 -2.79 1.74
C ASN A 65 3.13 -3.14 1.07
N GLN A 66 4.22 -3.14 1.81
CA GLN A 66 5.55 -3.44 1.28
C GLN A 66 5.79 -4.93 1.06
N THR A 67 5.18 -5.78 1.87
CA THR A 67 5.35 -7.24 1.77
C THR A 67 4.64 -7.87 0.57
N THR A 68 3.81 -7.12 -0.16
CA THR A 68 3.28 -7.56 -1.46
C THR A 68 4.36 -7.99 -2.44
N GLY A 69 5.58 -7.44 -2.30
CA GLY A 69 6.65 -7.64 -3.27
C GLY A 69 6.63 -6.63 -4.42
N VAL A 70 5.81 -5.58 -4.36
CA VAL A 70 5.73 -4.56 -5.42
C VAL A 70 7.10 -3.97 -5.75
N ASN A 71 7.90 -3.69 -4.72
CA ASN A 71 9.24 -3.13 -4.90
C ASN A 71 10.23 -4.12 -5.51
N THR A 72 10.02 -5.43 -5.35
CA THR A 72 10.85 -6.45 -6.00
C THR A 72 10.66 -6.41 -7.52
N VAL A 73 9.45 -6.14 -7.98
CA VAL A 73 9.17 -5.94 -9.42
C VAL A 73 9.59 -4.55 -9.86
N MET A 74 9.28 -3.49 -9.10
CA MET A 74 9.64 -2.12 -9.51
C MET A 74 11.14 -1.88 -9.65
N TYR A 75 11.94 -2.42 -8.74
CA TYR A 75 13.39 -2.14 -8.71
C TYR A 75 14.22 -3.21 -9.44
N TYR A 76 13.75 -4.46 -9.41
CA TYR A 76 14.55 -5.60 -9.85
C TYR A 76 13.99 -6.35 -11.05
N ALA A 77 12.89 -5.91 -11.68
CA ALA A 77 12.33 -6.59 -12.84
C ALA A 77 13.37 -6.81 -13.98
N PRO A 78 14.22 -5.84 -14.33
CA PRO A 78 15.25 -6.09 -15.35
C PRO A 78 16.17 -7.24 -14.95
N LYS A 79 16.61 -7.29 -13.69
CA LYS A 79 17.48 -8.35 -13.18
C LYS A 79 16.80 -9.71 -13.15
N VAL A 80 15.53 -9.75 -12.76
CA VAL A 80 14.73 -10.98 -12.74
C VAL A 80 14.52 -11.52 -14.16
N LEU A 81 14.30 -10.62 -15.14
CA LEU A 81 14.17 -10.99 -16.54
C LEU A 81 15.50 -11.46 -17.15
N GLU A 82 16.63 -10.90 -16.71
CA GLU A 82 17.97 -11.42 -17.07
C GLU A 82 18.18 -12.84 -16.54
N TYR A 83 17.81 -13.13 -15.29
CA TYR A 83 17.83 -14.49 -14.75
C TYR A 83 16.90 -15.45 -15.50
N ALA A 84 15.83 -14.93 -16.10
CA ALA A 84 14.95 -15.70 -16.98
C ALA A 84 15.48 -15.88 -18.41
N GLY A 85 16.70 -15.38 -18.71
CA GLY A 85 17.37 -15.55 -20.00
C GLY A 85 17.16 -14.40 -20.99
N MET A 86 16.60 -13.26 -20.57
CA MET A 86 16.45 -12.08 -21.43
C MET A 86 17.76 -11.28 -21.47
N SER A 87 18.07 -10.65 -22.61
CA SER A 87 19.23 -9.75 -22.68
C SER A 87 19.02 -8.51 -21.81
N THR A 88 20.11 -7.92 -21.30
CA THR A 88 20.06 -6.70 -20.47
C THR A 88 19.30 -5.55 -21.15
N SER A 89 19.56 -5.32 -22.43
CA SER A 89 18.86 -4.26 -23.20
C SER A 89 17.35 -4.52 -23.28
N SER A 90 16.95 -5.76 -23.57
CA SER A 90 15.53 -6.15 -23.64
C SER A 90 14.85 -6.09 -22.27
N SER A 91 15.56 -6.48 -21.20
CA SER A 91 15.05 -6.43 -19.82
C SER A 91 14.76 -5.00 -19.36
N ILE A 92 15.64 -4.05 -19.68
CA ILE A 92 15.44 -2.62 -19.37
C ILE A 92 14.25 -2.08 -20.16
N THR A 93 14.14 -2.41 -21.45
CA THR A 93 13.00 -1.97 -22.27
C THR A 93 11.69 -2.56 -21.76
N ALA A 94 11.69 -3.82 -21.33
CA ALA A 94 10.53 -4.50 -20.77
C ALA A 94 10.00 -3.85 -19.47
N GLN A 95 10.87 -3.17 -18.71
CA GLN A 95 10.48 -2.42 -17.52
C GLN A 95 9.47 -1.29 -17.82
N VAL A 96 9.48 -0.75 -19.03
CA VAL A 96 8.50 0.26 -19.47
C VAL A 96 7.08 -0.32 -19.42
N ALA A 97 6.90 -1.59 -19.78
CA ALA A 97 5.59 -2.26 -19.68
C ALA A 97 5.04 -2.27 -18.24
N ASN A 98 5.89 -2.56 -17.25
CA ASN A 98 5.53 -2.51 -15.83
C ASN A 98 5.14 -1.09 -15.39
N GLY A 99 5.84 -0.07 -15.86
CA GLY A 99 5.52 1.34 -15.61
C GLY A 99 4.16 1.74 -16.19
N ILE A 100 3.89 1.36 -17.43
CA ILE A 100 2.58 1.61 -18.09
C ILE A 100 1.46 0.92 -17.32
N MET A 101 1.64 -0.36 -16.94
CA MET A 101 0.62 -1.10 -16.17
C MET A 101 0.40 -0.51 -14.78
N SER A 102 1.42 0.07 -14.15
CA SER A 102 1.28 0.81 -12.88
C SER A 102 0.38 2.03 -13.03
N VAL A 103 0.54 2.83 -14.09
CA VAL A 103 -0.30 4.00 -14.35
C VAL A 103 -1.74 3.58 -14.62
N ILE A 104 -1.94 2.59 -15.49
CA ILE A 104 -3.28 2.05 -15.80
C ILE A 104 -3.94 1.52 -14.53
N GLY A 105 -3.19 0.77 -13.71
CA GLY A 105 -3.65 0.25 -12.42
C GLY A 105 -4.11 1.36 -11.50
N SER A 106 -3.35 2.45 -11.35
CA SER A 106 -3.73 3.58 -10.51
C SER A 106 -5.04 4.25 -10.97
N ILE A 107 -5.25 4.39 -12.27
CA ILE A 107 -6.51 4.91 -12.83
C ILE A 107 -7.69 3.98 -12.51
N ILE A 108 -7.51 2.67 -12.70
CA ILE A 108 -8.52 1.66 -12.36
C ILE A 108 -8.81 1.69 -10.85
N GLY A 109 -7.80 1.88 -10.01
CA GLY A 109 -7.91 1.94 -8.56
C GLY A 109 -8.88 3.02 -8.07
N ILE A 110 -8.88 4.19 -8.71
CA ILE A 110 -9.84 5.28 -8.41
C ILE A 110 -11.27 4.78 -8.62
N GLY A 111 -11.53 4.06 -9.71
CA GLY A 111 -12.85 3.48 -9.99
C GLY A 111 -13.25 2.36 -9.01
N LEU A 112 -12.28 1.55 -8.57
CA LEU A 112 -12.53 0.46 -7.63
C LEU A 112 -12.92 0.98 -6.24
N ILE A 113 -12.23 2.00 -5.72
CA ILE A 113 -12.55 2.61 -4.41
C ILE A 113 -13.97 3.19 -4.37
N MET A 114 -14.46 3.71 -5.48
CA MET A 114 -15.82 4.25 -5.56
C MET A 114 -16.92 3.17 -5.60
N ARG A 115 -16.61 1.92 -6.01
CA ARG A 115 -17.60 0.86 -6.23
C ARG A 115 -17.56 -0.25 -5.20
N PHE A 116 -16.40 -0.55 -4.64
CA PHE A 116 -16.17 -1.69 -3.79
C PHE A 116 -15.71 -1.29 -2.39
N ARG A 117 -15.94 -2.17 -1.42
CA ARG A 117 -15.48 -1.99 -0.05
C ARG A 117 -13.96 -2.17 0.02
N ARG A 118 -13.27 -1.28 0.74
CA ARG A 118 -11.80 -1.27 0.85
C ARG A 118 -11.22 -2.61 1.29
N ARG A 119 -11.85 -3.25 2.28
CA ARG A 119 -11.47 -4.59 2.75
C ARG A 119 -11.52 -5.65 1.64
N GLN A 120 -12.56 -5.64 0.82
CA GLN A 120 -12.72 -6.60 -0.28
C GLN A 120 -11.64 -6.40 -1.36
N ILE A 121 -11.35 -5.13 -1.69
CA ILE A 121 -10.30 -4.79 -2.66
C ILE A 121 -8.95 -5.31 -2.19
N LEU A 122 -8.57 -5.08 -0.92
CA LEU A 122 -7.29 -5.54 -0.39
C LEU A 122 -7.18 -7.07 -0.35
N ILE A 123 -8.22 -7.77 0.09
CA ILE A 123 -8.20 -9.24 0.12
C ILE A 123 -8.07 -9.81 -1.30
N ALA A 124 -8.80 -9.26 -2.27
CA ALA A 124 -8.71 -9.68 -3.66
C ALA A 124 -7.31 -9.42 -4.24
N ASP A 125 -6.71 -8.26 -3.89
CA ASP A 125 -5.37 -7.90 -4.32
C ASP A 125 -4.31 -8.87 -3.78
N PHE A 126 -4.24 -9.07 -2.46
CA PHE A 126 -3.27 -9.98 -1.86
C PHE A 126 -3.43 -11.42 -2.36
N THR A 127 -4.66 -11.85 -2.65
CA THR A 127 -4.92 -13.16 -3.25
C THR A 127 -4.42 -13.21 -4.69
N GLY A 128 -4.74 -12.21 -5.51
CA GLY A 128 -4.31 -12.11 -6.90
C GLY A 128 -2.80 -11.94 -7.03
N ALA A 129 -2.21 -11.05 -6.21
CA ALA A 129 -0.76 -10.85 -6.14
C ALA A 129 -0.04 -12.15 -5.75
N GLY A 130 -0.53 -12.85 -4.72
CA GLY A 130 -0.02 -14.14 -4.32
C GLY A 130 -0.06 -15.17 -5.45
N ALA A 131 -1.19 -15.27 -6.16
CA ALA A 131 -1.33 -16.17 -7.32
C ALA A 131 -0.35 -15.82 -8.45
N CYS A 132 -0.19 -14.54 -8.78
CA CYS A 132 0.78 -14.08 -9.78
C CYS A 132 2.21 -14.45 -9.39
N LEU A 133 2.61 -14.18 -8.14
CA LEU A 133 3.96 -14.49 -7.66
C LEU A 133 4.24 -15.99 -7.61
N LEU A 134 3.25 -16.81 -7.22
CA LEU A 134 3.37 -18.27 -7.28
C LEU A 134 3.46 -18.78 -8.72
N SER A 135 2.78 -18.13 -9.67
CA SER A 135 2.90 -18.46 -11.09
C SER A 135 4.30 -18.11 -11.63
N ILE A 136 4.88 -16.98 -11.22
CA ILE A 136 6.27 -16.63 -11.50
C ILE A 136 7.22 -17.68 -10.90
N ALA A 137 7.00 -18.05 -9.64
CA ALA A 137 7.77 -19.09 -8.96
C ALA A 137 7.75 -20.43 -9.71
N ALA A 138 6.54 -20.87 -10.12
CA ALA A 138 6.37 -22.09 -10.90
C ALA A 138 7.11 -22.01 -12.25
N THR A 139 7.07 -20.87 -12.93
CA THR A 139 7.80 -20.66 -14.19
C THR A 139 9.30 -20.79 -13.96
N PHE A 140 9.84 -20.22 -12.89
CA PHE A 140 11.24 -20.38 -12.53
C PHE A 140 11.61 -21.84 -12.25
N GLN A 141 10.81 -22.54 -11.46
CA GLN A 141 11.09 -23.94 -11.08
C GLN A 141 10.97 -24.91 -12.27
N LEU A 142 9.94 -24.76 -13.10
CA LEU A 142 9.60 -25.74 -14.13
C LEU A 142 10.26 -25.46 -15.47
N ALA A 143 10.51 -24.18 -15.80
CA ALA A 143 11.02 -23.82 -17.13
C ALA A 143 12.44 -23.25 -17.12
N ILE A 144 12.89 -22.61 -16.01
CA ILE A 144 14.21 -21.95 -16.00
C ILE A 144 15.24 -22.80 -15.26
N ALA A 145 14.95 -23.25 -14.06
CA ALA A 145 15.90 -24.00 -13.22
C ALA A 145 16.45 -25.27 -13.90
N PRO A 146 15.66 -26.09 -14.60
CA PRO A 146 16.20 -27.25 -15.30
C PRO A 146 17.23 -26.92 -16.37
N HIS A 147 17.01 -25.83 -17.13
CA HIS A 147 17.93 -25.38 -18.18
C HIS A 147 19.21 -24.79 -17.58
N MET A 148 19.10 -23.99 -16.49
CA MET A 148 20.27 -23.48 -15.80
C MET A 148 21.14 -24.60 -15.23
N ASN A 149 20.53 -25.61 -14.64
CA ASN A 149 21.23 -26.78 -14.08
C ASN A 149 21.91 -27.63 -15.17
N ALA A 150 21.31 -27.67 -16.38
CA ALA A 150 21.86 -28.37 -17.52
C ALA A 150 22.90 -27.53 -18.33
N GLY A 151 23.15 -26.27 -17.92
CA GLY A 151 24.03 -25.35 -18.66
C GLY A 151 23.49 -24.92 -20.04
N THR A 152 22.18 -25.03 -20.25
CA THR A 152 21.48 -24.64 -21.48
C THR A 152 20.72 -23.34 -21.30
N ALA A 153 20.50 -22.60 -22.40
CA ALA A 153 19.72 -21.37 -22.32
C ALA A 153 18.25 -21.67 -21.98
N PRO A 154 17.63 -20.91 -21.06
CA PRO A 154 16.20 -21.04 -20.79
C PRO A 154 15.36 -20.74 -22.04
N PRO A 155 14.16 -21.34 -22.15
CA PRO A 155 13.29 -21.09 -23.30
C PRO A 155 12.77 -19.66 -23.29
N SER A 156 12.81 -18.96 -24.42
CA SER A 156 12.45 -17.54 -24.54
C SER A 156 11.02 -17.23 -24.05
N TRP A 157 10.07 -18.18 -24.25
CA TRP A 157 8.70 -17.99 -23.78
C TRP A 157 8.59 -17.80 -22.27
N ALA A 158 9.52 -18.39 -21.47
CA ALA A 158 9.49 -18.28 -20.00
C ALA A 158 9.74 -16.84 -19.54
N ALA A 159 10.69 -16.14 -20.16
CA ALA A 159 10.96 -14.73 -19.85
C ALA A 159 9.77 -13.83 -20.22
N PHE A 160 9.12 -14.06 -21.37
CA PHE A 160 7.92 -13.31 -21.75
C PHE A 160 6.72 -13.63 -20.86
N LEU A 161 6.56 -14.87 -20.42
CA LEU A 161 5.52 -15.24 -19.45
C LEU A 161 5.74 -14.53 -18.10
N ILE A 162 6.98 -14.50 -17.60
CA ILE A 162 7.34 -13.77 -16.37
C ILE A 162 7.05 -12.28 -16.53
N LEU A 163 7.44 -11.68 -17.65
CA LEU A 163 7.13 -10.27 -17.95
C LEU A 163 5.62 -10.02 -17.93
N GLY A 164 4.82 -10.85 -18.58
CA GLY A 164 3.36 -10.75 -18.59
C GLY A 164 2.76 -10.87 -17.19
N LEU A 165 3.23 -11.84 -16.39
CA LEU A 165 2.80 -12.02 -14.99
C LEU A 165 3.20 -10.83 -14.11
N MET A 166 4.40 -10.26 -14.30
CA MET A 166 4.83 -9.03 -13.61
C MET A 166 3.93 -7.84 -13.99
N ALA A 167 3.58 -7.70 -15.25
CA ALA A 167 2.69 -6.63 -15.72
C ALA A 167 1.29 -6.74 -15.11
N VAL A 168 0.71 -7.95 -15.07
CA VAL A 168 -0.57 -8.21 -14.41
C VAL A 168 -0.48 -7.97 -12.90
N PHE A 169 0.60 -8.42 -12.27
CA PHE A 169 0.87 -8.16 -10.87
C PHE A 169 0.92 -6.65 -10.57
N MET A 170 1.67 -5.87 -11.36
CA MET A 170 1.77 -4.42 -11.20
C MET A 170 0.43 -3.72 -11.40
N LEU A 171 -0.35 -4.15 -12.41
CA LEU A 171 -1.71 -3.66 -12.63
C LEU A 171 -2.60 -3.90 -11.40
N SER A 172 -2.61 -5.12 -10.86
CA SER A 172 -3.39 -5.51 -9.68
C SER A 172 -2.99 -4.68 -8.46
N VAL A 173 -1.71 -4.71 -8.08
CA VAL A 173 -1.21 -4.05 -6.88
C VAL A 173 -1.40 -2.54 -6.92
N GLN A 174 -1.18 -1.90 -8.06
CA GLN A 174 -1.38 -0.45 -8.19
C GLN A 174 -2.84 -0.05 -8.20
N SER A 175 -3.73 -0.90 -8.74
CA SER A 175 -5.18 -0.62 -8.72
C SER A 175 -5.81 -0.79 -7.35
N SER A 176 -5.22 -1.56 -6.47
CA SER A 176 -5.78 -1.91 -5.16
C SER A 176 -4.93 -1.38 -4.02
N ASN A 177 -3.85 -2.07 -3.72
CA ASN A 177 -3.01 -1.78 -2.57
C ASN A 177 -2.37 -0.38 -2.64
N GLY A 178 -1.84 -0.01 -3.81
CA GLY A 178 -1.26 1.31 -4.06
C GLY A 178 -2.23 2.47 -3.85
N THR A 179 -3.52 2.27 -4.06
CA THR A 179 -4.54 3.32 -3.94
C THR A 179 -5.26 3.23 -2.60
N VAL A 180 -5.71 2.01 -2.20
CA VAL A 180 -6.55 1.80 -1.01
C VAL A 180 -5.78 2.02 0.29
N VAL A 181 -4.55 1.53 0.41
CA VAL A 181 -3.77 1.66 1.65
C VAL A 181 -3.49 3.12 1.98
N TRP A 182 -3.10 3.94 1.00
CA TRP A 182 -2.87 5.36 1.20
C TRP A 182 -4.13 6.12 1.61
N THR A 183 -5.27 5.80 0.98
CA THR A 183 -6.57 6.37 1.35
C THR A 183 -6.94 5.97 2.78
N MET A 184 -6.81 4.69 3.12
CA MET A 184 -7.13 4.19 4.46
C MET A 184 -6.24 4.79 5.54
N MET A 185 -4.95 4.97 5.30
CA MET A 185 -4.05 5.63 6.26
C MET A 185 -4.49 7.07 6.54
N GLY A 186 -5.01 7.79 5.52
CA GLY A 186 -5.57 9.13 5.69
C GLY A 186 -6.86 9.17 6.50
N GLU A 187 -7.69 8.12 6.42
CA GLU A 187 -8.99 8.03 7.06
C GLU A 187 -8.98 7.31 8.41
N LEU A 188 -7.97 6.48 8.67
CA LEU A 188 -7.92 5.64 9.87
C LEU A 188 -7.63 6.46 11.14
N PHE A 189 -6.85 7.54 11.02
CA PHE A 189 -6.33 8.25 12.18
C PHE A 189 -7.14 9.50 12.53
N PRO A 190 -7.48 9.71 13.83
CA PRO A 190 -8.17 10.90 14.31
C PRO A 190 -7.42 12.18 13.94
N ALA A 191 -8.16 13.24 13.58
CA ALA A 191 -7.61 14.49 13.06
C ALA A 191 -6.51 15.09 13.97
N ASN A 192 -6.73 15.03 15.28
CA ASN A 192 -5.87 15.62 16.32
C ASN A 192 -4.50 14.96 16.50
N VAL A 193 -4.33 13.69 16.12
CA VAL A 193 -3.08 12.91 16.23
C VAL A 193 -2.66 12.31 14.89
N ARG A 194 -3.40 12.60 13.80
CA ARG A 194 -3.20 12.04 12.46
C ARG A 194 -1.77 12.22 11.96
N GLY A 195 -1.18 13.41 12.10
CA GLY A 195 0.17 13.69 11.63
C GLY A 195 1.22 12.77 12.26
N VAL A 196 1.16 12.60 13.59
CA VAL A 196 2.12 11.76 14.33
C VAL A 196 1.89 10.27 14.02
N MET A 197 0.63 9.82 13.98
CA MET A 197 0.31 8.42 13.72
C MET A 197 0.64 8.02 12.28
N ASN A 198 0.30 8.88 11.31
CA ASN A 198 0.59 8.64 9.90
C ASN A 198 2.11 8.67 9.64
N GLY A 199 2.83 9.65 10.19
CA GLY A 199 4.28 9.70 10.12
C GLY A 199 4.96 8.44 10.68
N SER A 200 4.47 7.93 11.81
CA SER A 200 4.99 6.69 12.42
C SER A 200 4.70 5.46 11.55
N ALA A 201 3.50 5.36 10.97
CA ALA A 201 3.15 4.26 10.07
C ALA A 201 3.98 4.30 8.77
N ILE A 202 4.16 5.49 8.17
CA ILE A 202 4.99 5.69 6.98
C ILE A 202 6.47 5.37 7.29
N PHE A 203 6.97 5.74 8.46
CA PHE A 203 8.33 5.37 8.88
C PHE A 203 8.50 3.85 8.90
N CYS A 204 7.58 3.11 9.53
CA CYS A 204 7.60 1.64 9.51
C CYS A 204 7.52 1.06 8.09
N MET A 205 6.72 1.66 7.22
CA MET A 205 6.61 1.28 5.82
C MET A 205 7.97 1.38 5.11
N TRP A 206 8.69 2.49 5.27
CA TRP A 206 9.99 2.68 4.63
C TRP A 206 11.10 1.81 5.21
N VAL A 207 11.05 1.51 6.52
CA VAL A 207 11.93 0.51 7.13
C VAL A 207 11.69 -0.88 6.53
N ALA A 208 10.43 -1.28 6.39
CA ALA A 208 10.08 -2.55 5.75
C ALA A 208 10.53 -2.59 4.29
N ASN A 209 10.34 -1.48 3.54
CA ASN A 209 10.84 -1.35 2.16
C ASN A 209 12.35 -1.53 2.09
N ALA A 210 13.11 -0.85 2.95
CA ALA A 210 14.57 -0.97 2.98
C ALA A 210 15.02 -2.41 3.26
N LEU A 211 14.38 -3.10 4.21
CA LEU A 211 14.68 -4.49 4.53
C LEU A 211 14.39 -5.43 3.34
N ILE A 212 13.24 -5.28 2.69
CA ILE A 212 12.85 -6.07 1.52
C ILE A 212 13.81 -5.82 0.37
N THR A 213 14.10 -4.56 0.05
CA THR A 213 15.01 -4.17 -1.03
C THR A 213 16.43 -4.70 -0.79
N TRP A 214 16.88 -4.70 0.46
CA TRP A 214 18.19 -5.21 0.82
C TRP A 214 18.29 -6.75 0.82
N THR A 215 17.21 -7.45 1.21
CA THR A 215 17.21 -8.92 1.31
C THR A 215 16.90 -9.60 -0.01
N PHE A 216 16.08 -8.99 -0.88
CA PHE A 216 15.60 -9.60 -2.12
C PHE A 216 16.73 -10.07 -3.08
N PRO A 217 17.77 -9.27 -3.40
CA PRO A 217 18.85 -9.74 -4.28
C PRO A 217 19.56 -10.96 -3.72
N ARG A 218 19.82 -10.97 -2.42
CA ARG A 218 20.46 -12.12 -1.74
C ARG A 218 19.59 -13.37 -1.81
N MET A 219 18.28 -13.22 -1.61
CA MET A 219 17.35 -14.35 -1.78
C MET A 219 17.37 -14.87 -3.21
N MET A 220 17.38 -13.98 -4.22
CA MET A 220 17.48 -14.38 -5.63
C MET A 220 18.77 -15.15 -5.93
N GLU A 221 19.89 -14.73 -5.36
CA GLU A 221 21.20 -15.36 -5.57
C GLU A 221 21.33 -16.69 -4.83
N THR A 222 20.82 -16.79 -3.58
CA THR A 222 21.03 -17.97 -2.73
C THR A 222 19.94 -19.03 -2.86
N LEU A 223 18.67 -18.60 -3.02
CA LEU A 223 17.50 -19.48 -3.09
C LEU A 223 17.01 -19.68 -4.52
N GLY A 224 17.46 -18.83 -5.44
CA GLY A 224 16.94 -18.77 -6.80
C GLY A 224 15.56 -18.14 -6.90
N GLY A 225 15.15 -17.80 -8.14
CA GLY A 225 13.89 -17.11 -8.39
C GLY A 225 12.66 -17.90 -7.96
N GLY A 226 12.68 -19.22 -8.15
CA GLY A 226 11.57 -20.10 -7.81
C GLY A 226 11.19 -20.05 -6.32
N LEU A 227 12.15 -20.31 -5.43
CA LEU A 227 11.88 -20.32 -3.98
C LEU A 227 11.63 -18.91 -3.45
N THR A 228 12.35 -17.91 -3.95
CA THR A 228 12.15 -16.50 -3.58
C THR A 228 10.71 -16.06 -3.84
N TYR A 229 10.21 -16.25 -5.05
CA TYR A 229 8.83 -15.86 -5.37
C TYR A 229 7.78 -16.76 -4.72
N THR A 230 8.11 -18.02 -4.39
CA THR A 230 7.22 -18.87 -3.56
C THR A 230 7.03 -18.27 -2.17
N ILE A 231 8.10 -17.79 -1.53
CA ILE A 231 8.02 -17.15 -0.20
C ILE A 231 7.13 -15.90 -0.26
N TYR A 232 7.35 -15.00 -1.24
CA TYR A 232 6.51 -13.81 -1.39
C TYR A 232 5.06 -14.15 -1.73
N GLY A 233 4.81 -15.13 -2.59
CA GLY A 233 3.47 -15.58 -2.94
C GLY A 233 2.72 -16.17 -1.75
N ALA A 234 3.36 -17.06 -1.01
CA ALA A 234 2.79 -17.66 0.21
C ALA A 234 2.52 -16.60 1.29
N LEU A 235 3.42 -15.63 1.46
CA LEU A 235 3.25 -14.51 2.39
C LEU A 235 2.03 -13.65 2.01
N ASN A 236 1.83 -13.35 0.73
CA ASN A 236 0.65 -12.62 0.27
C ASN A 236 -0.65 -13.36 0.58
N LEU A 237 -0.72 -14.67 0.33
CA LEU A 237 -1.90 -15.47 0.67
C LEU A 237 -2.16 -15.52 2.18
N LEU A 238 -1.10 -15.64 2.98
CA LEU A 238 -1.21 -15.57 4.45
C LEU A 238 -1.77 -14.21 4.89
N ILE A 239 -1.27 -13.13 4.32
CA ILE A 239 -1.75 -11.77 4.60
C ILE A 239 -3.21 -11.62 4.19
N ALA A 240 -3.64 -12.16 3.03
CA ALA A 240 -5.05 -12.16 2.63
C ALA A 240 -5.95 -12.81 3.69
N VAL A 241 -5.52 -13.95 4.27
CA VAL A 241 -6.23 -14.64 5.36
C VAL A 241 -6.26 -13.79 6.64
N ILE A 242 -5.14 -13.14 6.98
CA ILE A 242 -5.06 -12.26 8.16
C ILE A 242 -5.98 -11.06 7.99
N LEU A 243 -5.95 -10.38 6.84
CA LEU A 243 -6.82 -9.26 6.53
C LEU A 243 -8.29 -9.67 6.56
N PHE A 244 -8.61 -10.84 6.05
CA PHE A 244 -9.97 -11.39 6.14
C PHE A 244 -10.47 -11.52 7.60
N LYS A 245 -9.60 -11.86 8.55
CA LYS A 245 -9.98 -12.04 9.96
C LYS A 245 -9.95 -10.76 10.78
N ILE A 246 -8.96 -9.88 10.55
CA ILE A 246 -8.63 -8.77 11.49
C ILE A 246 -9.12 -7.42 10.97
N MET A 247 -9.19 -7.23 9.64
CA MET A 247 -9.41 -5.91 9.06
C MET A 247 -10.85 -5.41 9.27
N PRO A 248 -11.05 -4.29 9.97
CA PRO A 248 -12.36 -3.64 10.04
C PRO A 248 -12.71 -3.01 8.68
N GLU A 249 -13.99 -3.02 8.33
CA GLU A 249 -14.48 -2.27 7.17
C GLU A 249 -14.53 -0.77 7.50
N THR A 250 -13.83 0.04 6.72
CA THR A 250 -13.79 1.50 6.89
C THR A 250 -14.70 2.24 5.90
N SER A 251 -15.15 1.58 4.84
CA SER A 251 -15.97 2.19 3.80
C SER A 251 -17.34 2.57 4.32
N GLY A 252 -17.74 3.84 4.12
CA GLY A 252 -19.05 4.36 4.51
C GLY A 252 -19.23 4.60 6.00
N ARG A 253 -18.17 4.57 6.81
CA ARG A 253 -18.20 4.93 8.23
C ARG A 253 -17.53 6.27 8.46
N SER A 254 -18.16 7.10 9.32
CA SER A 254 -17.51 8.34 9.76
C SER A 254 -16.35 8.03 10.71
N LEU A 255 -15.39 8.97 10.79
CA LEU A 255 -14.25 8.85 11.72
C LEU A 255 -14.73 8.67 13.16
N GLU A 256 -15.80 9.37 13.56
CA GLU A 256 -16.39 9.31 14.90
C GLU A 256 -17.03 7.93 15.18
N GLN A 257 -17.54 7.25 14.16
CA GLN A 257 -18.07 5.89 14.30
C GLN A 257 -16.94 4.88 14.48
N ILE A 258 -15.85 5.00 13.71
CA ILE A 258 -14.66 4.15 13.87
C ILE A 258 -14.04 4.34 15.25
N GLU A 259 -13.97 5.58 15.72
CA GLU A 259 -13.45 5.93 17.03
C GLU A 259 -14.30 5.30 18.16
N ARG A 260 -15.63 5.44 18.12
CA ARG A 260 -16.57 4.82 19.09
C ARG A 260 -16.47 3.29 19.10
N ASP A 261 -16.43 2.66 17.93
CA ASP A 261 -16.31 1.20 17.82
C ASP A 261 -14.98 0.68 18.39
N MET A 262 -13.89 1.42 18.20
CA MET A 262 -12.58 1.04 18.73
C MET A 262 -12.46 1.30 20.24
N GLN A 263 -13.08 2.36 20.76
CA GLN A 263 -13.17 2.61 22.20
C GLN A 263 -13.98 1.51 22.89
N ALA A 264 -15.14 1.14 22.34
CA ALA A 264 -16.00 0.08 22.88
C ALA A 264 -15.31 -1.31 22.88
N ARG A 265 -14.42 -1.59 21.93
CA ARG A 265 -13.64 -2.85 21.89
C ARG A 265 -12.39 -2.82 22.80
N SER A 266 -12.08 -1.68 23.39
CA SER A 266 -10.89 -1.50 24.25
C SER A 266 -11.22 -1.39 25.74
N SER A 267 -12.51 -1.20 26.09
CA SER A 267 -13.08 -1.34 27.42
C SER A 267 -13.39 -2.82 27.70
#